data_0921ff7e8a00fcad72aa9555c5785e16
#
_entry.id   0921ff7e8a00fcad72aa9555c5785e16
#
_cell.length_a   1.000
_cell.length_b   1.000
_cell.length_c   1.000
_cell.angle_alpha   90.00
_cell.angle_beta   90.00
_cell.angle_gamma   90.00
#
_symmetry.space_group_name_H-M   'P 1'
#
loop_
_entity.id
_entity.type
_entity.pdbx_description
1 polymer ?
#
loop_
_entity_poly.entity_id
_entity_poly.type
_entity_poly.pdbx_seq_one_letter_code
_entity_poly.pdbx_strand_id
1 'polypeptide(L)'
;MSKICHVLSIFVILSARIGSMSHAAEVANPSVAYIQRNMTRIVESTPERPAAVRFQFYGQSITAQPWTGLVGKDLAKRFPSVKFTFHNPAIGGFTSPALIRTAEHDLYPWYPDILVFHVYGPVDKYEEIIRNVRERTTAEIVLWTSHLSANETLDKNPDADARIVAIRAIAKKYDCLLIDVRKKWIAYLKEHNLQPKALLSDGVHLNNEGVKLMASFIAPELVRIPGLATTPQAGTVTDVPIDSRAVSRDAAGNLTLAFTGNRVVAISGGKGEAAAEVQLDGQSMAPRPEVWAVTRPSTGPQIWMPAIKQIRFEKAPLAEDWALTCLSDSTPDAKKVHFKVTGSVTGDDGEGFSTEKFVSKSGRVVIDPADWHLIWSLGYKKLKLPQGFQVKWKSYPLFTARYEPQPAGTEIVLVQNCTNMAHKLTLKGAAGKTGIVGFRVYAPTPAAGK
;
A
#
# COMPACT_ATOMS: atom_id res chain seq x y z
N MET A 1 26.80 11.09 93.50
CA MET A 1 27.60 10.04 92.82
C MET A 1 26.72 9.31 91.86
N SER A 2 26.68 9.68 90.61
CA SER A 2 25.77 9.10 89.59
C SER A 2 26.62 8.50 88.49
N LYS A 3 26.46 7.21 88.27
CA LYS A 3 27.11 6.43 87.19
C LYS A 3 26.32 6.59 85.95
N ILE A 4 26.92 7.21 84.90
CA ILE A 4 26.38 7.30 83.57
C ILE A 4 26.79 6.03 82.80
N CYS A 5 25.82 5.21 82.38
CA CYS A 5 26.01 4.11 81.46
C CYS A 5 25.86 4.61 80.03
N HIS A 6 26.91 4.51 79.20
CA HIS A 6 26.83 4.72 77.75
C HIS A 6 26.39 3.42 77.10
N VAL A 7 25.24 3.50 76.41
CA VAL A 7 24.76 2.47 75.48
C VAL A 7 25.21 2.81 74.10
N LEU A 8 26.03 1.99 73.46
CA LEU A 8 26.54 2.08 72.16
C LEU A 8 25.50 1.45 71.14
N SER A 9 24.75 2.19 70.41
CA SER A 9 23.84 1.69 69.40
C SER A 9 24.58 1.48 68.09
N ILE A 10 24.74 0.23 67.67
CA ILE A 10 25.27 -0.17 66.36
C ILE A 10 24.14 -0.07 65.35
N PHE A 11 24.21 0.88 64.43
CA PHE A 11 23.36 0.93 63.26
C PHE A 11 23.93 -0.01 62.18
N VAL A 12 23.22 -1.13 61.92
CA VAL A 12 23.48 -1.97 60.75
C VAL A 12 22.71 -1.37 59.60
N ILE A 13 23.41 -0.78 58.62
CA ILE A 13 22.84 -0.31 57.34
C ILE A 13 22.70 -1.51 56.41
N LEU A 14 21.49 -2.02 56.30
CA LEU A 14 21.13 -3.04 55.35
C LEU A 14 20.90 -2.34 53.99
N SER A 15 21.91 -2.34 53.12
CA SER A 15 21.78 -1.86 51.76
C SER A 15 20.98 -2.86 50.92
N ALA A 16 19.67 -2.65 50.81
CA ALA A 16 18.82 -3.34 49.85
C ALA A 16 19.22 -2.93 48.42
N ARG A 17 19.90 -3.82 47.71
CA ARG A 17 20.04 -3.73 46.28
C ARG A 17 18.65 -3.92 45.65
N ILE A 18 18.01 -2.83 45.27
CA ILE A 18 16.84 -2.84 44.39
C ILE A 18 17.36 -3.23 43.00
N GLY A 19 17.33 -4.51 42.69
CA GLY A 19 17.49 -4.99 41.32
C GLY A 19 16.32 -4.44 40.49
N SER A 20 16.59 -3.49 39.62
CA SER A 20 15.63 -3.09 38.59
C SER A 20 15.43 -4.26 37.62
N MET A 21 14.49 -5.15 37.96
CA MET A 21 13.90 -6.03 36.95
C MET A 21 13.12 -5.12 35.97
N SER A 22 13.72 -4.82 34.82
CA SER A 22 12.97 -4.28 33.70
C SER A 22 11.98 -5.38 33.29
N HIS A 23 10.74 -5.28 33.79
CA HIS A 23 9.62 -5.98 33.20
C HIS A 23 9.48 -5.38 31.78
N ALA A 24 10.10 -6.01 30.79
CA ALA A 24 9.65 -5.85 29.42
C ALA A 24 8.18 -6.32 29.45
N ALA A 25 7.26 -5.36 29.37
CA ALA A 25 5.84 -5.67 29.26
C ALA A 25 5.71 -6.67 28.10
N GLU A 26 5.14 -7.84 28.39
CA GLU A 26 4.90 -8.86 27.35
C GLU A 26 4.06 -8.23 26.26
N VAL A 27 4.60 -8.12 25.06
CA VAL A 27 3.91 -7.50 23.94
C VAL A 27 2.73 -8.38 23.59
N ALA A 28 1.52 -7.95 23.88
CA ALA A 28 0.28 -8.70 23.69
C ALA A 28 0.11 -9.28 22.28
N ASN A 29 0.70 -8.61 21.27
CA ASN A 29 0.72 -9.06 19.89
C ASN A 29 2.15 -8.96 19.33
N PRO A 30 2.94 -10.06 19.31
CA PRO A 30 4.33 -10.01 18.86
C PRO A 30 4.50 -9.60 17.39
N SER A 31 3.47 -9.78 16.56
CA SER A 31 3.54 -9.38 15.16
C SER A 31 3.52 -7.86 14.93
N VAL A 32 3.29 -7.06 15.97
CA VAL A 32 3.48 -5.59 15.93
C VAL A 32 4.92 -5.22 15.56
N ALA A 33 5.90 -6.11 15.79
CA ALA A 33 7.28 -5.95 15.35
C ALA A 33 7.41 -5.64 13.84
N TYR A 34 6.47 -6.13 13.02
CA TYR A 34 6.55 -6.02 11.57
C TYR A 34 6.10 -4.67 11.00
N ILE A 35 5.65 -3.73 11.84
CA ILE A 35 5.29 -2.36 11.42
C ILE A 35 6.15 -1.28 12.10
N GLN A 36 7.21 -1.67 12.81
CA GLN A 36 7.95 -0.76 13.67
C GLN A 36 8.79 0.28 12.90
N ARG A 37 9.16 0.03 11.64
CA ARG A 37 9.86 1.01 10.83
C ARG A 37 9.01 2.26 10.60
N ASN A 38 7.79 2.10 10.10
CA ASN A 38 6.91 3.24 9.86
C ASN A 38 6.37 3.81 11.17
N MET A 39 6.06 2.98 12.18
CA MET A 39 5.62 3.48 13.48
C MET A 39 6.71 4.31 14.18
N THR A 40 7.99 3.95 14.04
CA THR A 40 9.10 4.77 14.52
C THR A 40 9.12 6.13 13.80
N ARG A 41 9.08 6.12 12.46
CA ARG A 41 9.05 7.33 11.62
C ARG A 41 7.86 8.24 11.95
N ILE A 42 6.70 7.64 12.27
CA ILE A 42 5.48 8.37 12.67
C ILE A 42 5.68 9.05 14.03
N VAL A 43 6.20 8.34 15.03
CA VAL A 43 6.41 8.87 16.38
C VAL A 43 7.50 9.93 16.42
N GLU A 44 8.55 9.78 15.60
CA GLU A 44 9.67 10.74 15.50
C GLU A 44 9.33 11.99 14.64
N SER A 45 8.12 12.05 14.07
CA SER A 45 7.68 13.19 13.28
C SER A 45 7.48 14.44 14.16
N THR A 46 8.04 15.58 13.74
CA THR A 46 7.86 16.87 14.40
C THR A 46 7.28 17.90 13.44
N PRO A 47 6.73 19.03 13.93
CA PRO A 47 6.26 20.10 13.05
C PRO A 47 7.35 20.65 12.12
N GLU A 48 8.63 20.67 12.55
CA GLU A 48 9.78 21.13 11.78
C GLU A 48 10.25 20.10 10.74
N ARG A 49 10.03 18.82 11.04
CA ARG A 49 10.39 17.68 10.17
C ARG A 49 9.23 16.68 10.09
N PRO A 50 8.14 17.06 9.42
CA PRO A 50 6.96 16.21 9.32
C PRO A 50 7.24 14.98 8.45
N ALA A 51 6.97 13.80 8.97
CA ALA A 51 6.99 12.58 8.17
C ALA A 51 5.80 12.55 7.20
N ALA A 52 6.04 12.25 5.93
CA ALA A 52 4.98 11.94 4.97
C ALA A 52 4.75 10.42 4.95
N VAL A 53 3.53 9.97 5.22
CA VAL A 53 3.19 8.55 5.30
C VAL A 53 2.01 8.22 4.39
N ARG A 54 2.22 7.29 3.47
CA ARG A 54 1.22 6.77 2.54
C ARG A 54 0.56 5.53 3.16
N PHE A 55 -0.67 5.68 3.59
CA PHE A 55 -1.42 4.64 4.29
C PHE A 55 -2.56 4.14 3.42
N GLN A 56 -2.52 2.86 3.03
CA GLN A 56 -3.52 2.30 2.13
C GLN A 56 -4.34 1.21 2.79
N PHE A 57 -5.67 1.29 2.59
CA PHE A 57 -6.60 0.20 2.86
C PHE A 57 -6.96 -0.47 1.53
N TYR A 58 -6.68 -1.76 1.39
CA TYR A 58 -6.97 -2.49 0.16
C TYR A 58 -7.81 -3.73 0.45
N GLY A 59 -8.85 -3.97 -0.34
CA GLY A 59 -9.76 -5.09 -0.11
C GLY A 59 -11.10 -4.94 -0.81
N GLN A 60 -12.12 -5.52 -0.21
CA GLN A 60 -13.48 -5.57 -0.75
C GLN A 60 -14.47 -4.73 0.09
N SER A 61 -15.78 -5.01 0.04
CA SER A 61 -16.83 -4.18 0.63
C SER A 61 -16.64 -3.88 2.12
N ILE A 62 -16.14 -4.81 2.93
CA ILE A 62 -15.88 -4.54 4.36
C ILE A 62 -14.76 -3.50 4.52
N THR A 63 -13.74 -3.55 3.68
CA THR A 63 -12.67 -2.54 3.68
C THR A 63 -13.16 -1.18 3.15
N ALA A 64 -14.17 -1.16 2.27
CA ALA A 64 -14.79 0.08 1.80
C ALA A 64 -15.68 0.76 2.86
N GLN A 65 -16.00 0.10 3.98
CA GLN A 65 -16.88 0.65 5.02
C GLN A 65 -16.16 1.73 5.88
N PRO A 66 -16.92 2.60 6.58
CA PRO A 66 -16.42 3.79 7.27
C PRO A 66 -15.40 3.55 8.39
N TRP A 67 -15.22 2.31 8.88
CA TRP A 67 -14.25 2.00 9.93
C TRP A 67 -12.81 2.41 9.52
N THR A 68 -12.47 2.35 8.23
CA THR A 68 -11.16 2.79 7.71
C THR A 68 -10.93 4.29 7.93
N GLY A 69 -11.98 5.08 7.73
CA GLY A 69 -11.95 6.51 8.02
C GLY A 69 -11.83 6.82 9.53
N LEU A 70 -12.41 5.97 10.40
CA LEU A 70 -12.25 6.10 11.87
C LEU A 70 -10.80 5.81 12.28
N VAL A 71 -10.17 4.77 11.72
CA VAL A 71 -8.74 4.47 11.94
C VAL A 71 -7.87 5.63 11.47
N GLY A 72 -8.14 6.20 10.28
CA GLY A 72 -7.40 7.35 9.77
C GLY A 72 -7.52 8.59 10.66
N LYS A 73 -8.72 8.88 11.18
CA LYS A 73 -8.94 9.97 12.13
C LYS A 73 -8.21 9.76 13.45
N ASP A 74 -8.19 8.53 13.97
CA ASP A 74 -7.46 8.18 15.19
C ASP A 74 -5.94 8.40 15.00
N LEU A 75 -5.38 7.91 13.91
CA LEU A 75 -3.96 8.12 13.58
C LEU A 75 -3.62 9.60 13.46
N ALA A 76 -4.41 10.38 12.74
CA ALA A 76 -4.19 11.82 12.58
C ALA A 76 -4.30 12.58 13.92
N LYS A 77 -5.19 12.14 14.82
CA LYS A 77 -5.32 12.71 16.17
C LYS A 77 -4.13 12.37 17.06
N ARG A 78 -3.66 11.12 17.04
CA ARG A 78 -2.51 10.67 17.85
C ARG A 78 -1.18 11.27 17.37
N PHE A 79 -1.05 11.52 16.07
CA PHE A 79 0.20 11.96 15.44
C PHE A 79 0.00 13.21 14.56
N PRO A 80 -0.29 14.37 15.16
CA PRO A 80 -0.69 15.57 14.43
C PRO A 80 0.42 16.19 13.55
N SER A 81 1.70 15.87 13.82
CA SER A 81 2.84 16.31 13.00
C SER A 81 3.06 15.48 11.73
N VAL A 82 2.35 14.35 11.57
CA VAL A 82 2.52 13.48 10.41
C VAL A 82 1.61 13.93 9.26
N LYS A 83 2.16 14.02 8.06
CA LYS A 83 1.40 14.23 6.82
C LYS A 83 0.92 12.90 6.27
N PHE A 84 -0.22 12.40 6.78
CA PHE A 84 -0.83 11.18 6.27
C PHE A 84 -1.51 11.42 4.92
N THR A 85 -1.29 10.50 3.97
CA THR A 85 -2.10 10.37 2.76
C THR A 85 -2.82 9.03 2.84
N PHE A 86 -4.13 9.08 3.15
CA PHE A 86 -4.96 7.88 3.20
C PHE A 86 -5.56 7.59 1.84
N HIS A 87 -5.49 6.32 1.42
CA HIS A 87 -6.07 5.85 0.17
C HIS A 87 -6.85 4.55 0.42
N ASN A 88 -8.10 4.52 -0.02
CA ASN A 88 -8.96 3.33 0.10
C ASN A 88 -9.61 3.00 -1.25
N PRO A 89 -8.91 2.28 -2.15
CA PRO A 89 -9.42 1.85 -3.44
C PRO A 89 -10.19 0.52 -3.36
N ALA A 90 -10.69 0.13 -2.19
CA ALA A 90 -11.44 -1.11 -2.02
C ALA A 90 -12.65 -1.21 -2.97
N ILE A 91 -12.92 -2.42 -3.49
CA ILE A 91 -14.00 -2.65 -4.46
C ILE A 91 -14.97 -3.69 -3.89
N GLY A 92 -16.17 -3.23 -3.52
CA GLY A 92 -17.24 -4.11 -3.03
C GLY A 92 -17.55 -5.22 -4.03
N GLY A 93 -17.70 -6.46 -3.53
CA GLY A 93 -17.99 -7.64 -4.35
C GLY A 93 -16.79 -8.28 -5.03
N PHE A 94 -15.60 -7.66 -5.04
CA PHE A 94 -14.39 -8.30 -5.59
C PHE A 94 -13.81 -9.31 -4.60
N THR A 95 -13.29 -10.39 -5.16
CA THR A 95 -12.54 -11.43 -4.43
C THR A 95 -11.07 -11.42 -4.86
N SER A 96 -10.22 -12.20 -4.23
CA SER A 96 -8.77 -12.21 -4.51
C SER A 96 -8.41 -12.38 -6.00
N PRO A 97 -9.10 -13.21 -6.85
CA PRO A 97 -8.81 -13.27 -8.29
C PRO A 97 -9.12 -11.98 -9.06
N ALA A 98 -10.05 -11.16 -8.58
CA ALA A 98 -10.34 -9.87 -9.21
C ALA A 98 -9.40 -8.78 -8.68
N LEU A 99 -9.15 -8.76 -7.36
CA LEU A 99 -8.28 -7.75 -6.75
C LEU A 99 -6.82 -7.87 -7.17
N ILE A 100 -6.31 -9.07 -7.46
CA ILE A 100 -4.95 -9.22 -7.98
C ILE A 100 -4.76 -8.50 -9.32
N ARG A 101 -5.82 -8.42 -10.14
CA ARG A 101 -5.82 -7.69 -11.42
C ARG A 101 -5.82 -6.17 -11.19
N THR A 102 -6.71 -5.69 -10.32
CA THR A 102 -6.78 -4.24 -10.04
C THR A 102 -5.62 -3.73 -9.18
N ALA A 103 -4.90 -4.60 -8.47
CA ALA A 103 -3.69 -4.24 -7.74
C ALA A 103 -2.60 -3.61 -8.63
N GLU A 104 -2.57 -3.97 -9.92
CA GLU A 104 -1.67 -3.39 -10.93
C GLU A 104 -1.89 -1.88 -11.14
N HIS A 105 -3.08 -1.39 -10.84
CA HIS A 105 -3.46 0.02 -10.95
C HIS A 105 -3.50 0.73 -9.61
N ASP A 106 -3.98 0.04 -8.57
CA ASP A 106 -4.38 0.65 -7.31
C ASP A 106 -3.33 0.54 -6.21
N LEU A 107 -2.54 -0.53 -6.22
CA LEU A 107 -1.68 -0.90 -5.10
C LEU A 107 -0.20 -0.68 -5.42
N TYR A 108 0.33 -1.38 -6.42
CA TYR A 108 1.76 -1.32 -6.69
C TYR A 108 2.25 0.05 -7.17
N PRO A 109 1.56 0.75 -8.09
CA PRO A 109 1.96 2.10 -8.48
C PRO A 109 1.78 3.14 -7.38
N TRP A 110 0.81 2.93 -6.49
CA TRP A 110 0.60 3.82 -5.35
C TRP A 110 1.72 3.69 -4.32
N TYR A 111 2.34 2.51 -4.17
CA TYR A 111 3.51 2.23 -3.35
C TYR A 111 3.32 2.67 -1.88
N PRO A 112 2.48 2.02 -1.10
CA PRO A 112 2.19 2.39 0.29
C PRO A 112 3.38 2.21 1.23
N ASP A 113 3.47 3.03 2.28
CA ASP A 113 4.34 2.77 3.44
C ASP A 113 3.72 1.71 4.35
N ILE A 114 2.41 1.82 4.60
CA ILE A 114 1.63 0.83 5.38
C ILE A 114 0.42 0.39 4.54
N LEU A 115 0.25 -0.91 4.41
CA LEU A 115 -0.89 -1.54 3.73
C LEU A 115 -1.74 -2.32 4.73
N VAL A 116 -3.00 -1.95 4.91
CA VAL A 116 -4.01 -2.74 5.63
C VAL A 116 -4.82 -3.53 4.62
N PHE A 117 -4.74 -4.86 4.67
CA PHE A 117 -5.26 -5.72 3.62
C PHE A 117 -6.09 -6.89 4.13
N HIS A 118 -7.23 -7.09 3.49
CA HIS A 118 -8.04 -8.32 3.58
C HIS A 118 -8.95 -8.45 2.36
N VAL A 119 -9.11 -9.68 1.88
CA VAL A 119 -10.10 -10.02 0.85
C VAL A 119 -10.58 -11.45 0.99
N TYR A 120 -11.83 -11.73 0.61
CA TYR A 120 -12.37 -13.07 0.46
C TYR A 120 -11.92 -13.70 -0.88
N GLY A 121 -12.12 -15.00 -1.03
CA GLY A 121 -11.82 -15.78 -2.25
C GLY A 121 -10.73 -16.83 -2.04
N PRO A 122 -10.20 -17.42 -3.09
CA PRO A 122 -9.13 -18.41 -3.03
C PRO A 122 -7.88 -17.91 -2.29
N VAL A 123 -7.36 -18.73 -1.38
CA VAL A 123 -6.25 -18.38 -0.50
C VAL A 123 -4.94 -18.21 -1.28
N ASP A 124 -4.72 -19.01 -2.32
CA ASP A 124 -3.55 -18.91 -3.20
C ASP A 124 -3.46 -17.52 -3.86
N LYS A 125 -4.59 -16.97 -4.32
CA LYS A 125 -4.65 -15.62 -4.89
C LYS A 125 -4.52 -14.51 -3.84
N TYR A 126 -5.00 -14.76 -2.63
CA TYR A 126 -4.76 -13.87 -1.49
C TYR A 126 -3.26 -13.79 -1.17
N GLU A 127 -2.59 -14.94 -1.06
CA GLU A 127 -1.16 -15.04 -0.81
C GLU A 127 -0.32 -14.42 -1.94
N GLU A 128 -0.73 -14.64 -3.21
CA GLU A 128 -0.06 -14.07 -4.37
C GLU A 128 -0.03 -12.53 -4.33
N ILE A 129 -1.12 -11.87 -3.90
CA ILE A 129 -1.14 -10.41 -3.73
C ILE A 129 -0.08 -9.99 -2.70
N ILE A 130 0.01 -10.67 -1.56
CA ILE A 130 0.96 -10.34 -0.49
C ILE A 130 2.40 -10.55 -0.95
N ARG A 131 2.67 -11.66 -1.65
CA ARG A 131 3.97 -11.93 -2.26
C ARG A 131 4.37 -10.81 -3.23
N ASN A 132 3.48 -10.42 -4.13
CA ASN A 132 3.73 -9.33 -5.07
C ASN A 132 3.99 -7.98 -4.37
N VAL A 133 3.31 -7.69 -3.25
CA VAL A 133 3.59 -6.50 -2.42
C VAL A 133 5.03 -6.55 -1.88
N ARG A 134 5.46 -7.70 -1.37
CA ARG A 134 6.83 -7.89 -0.84
C ARG A 134 7.89 -7.76 -1.92
N GLU A 135 7.63 -8.28 -3.12
CA GLU A 135 8.57 -8.23 -4.25
C GLU A 135 8.69 -6.82 -4.86
N ARG A 136 7.62 -6.05 -4.85
CA ARG A 136 7.48 -4.82 -5.63
C ARG A 136 7.48 -3.54 -4.80
N THR A 137 7.24 -3.64 -3.48
CA THR A 137 7.18 -2.49 -2.58
C THR A 137 7.87 -2.76 -1.26
N THR A 138 8.16 -1.71 -0.52
CA THR A 138 8.66 -1.82 0.87
C THR A 138 7.54 -1.63 1.90
N ALA A 139 6.29 -1.87 1.53
CA ALA A 139 5.15 -1.69 2.42
C ALA A 139 5.24 -2.60 3.65
N GLU A 140 5.01 -2.06 4.84
CA GLU A 140 4.69 -2.86 6.01
C GLU A 140 3.23 -3.26 5.94
N ILE A 141 2.96 -4.59 6.04
CA ILE A 141 1.63 -5.15 5.77
C ILE A 141 0.93 -5.47 7.07
N VAL A 142 -0.30 -5.03 7.18
CA VAL A 142 -1.25 -5.35 8.26
C VAL A 142 -2.34 -6.22 7.67
N LEU A 143 -2.42 -7.47 8.11
CA LEU A 143 -3.49 -8.41 7.75
C LEU A 143 -4.49 -8.50 8.89
N TRP A 144 -5.74 -8.72 8.57
CA TRP A 144 -6.78 -8.97 9.56
C TRP A 144 -7.66 -10.14 9.16
N THR A 145 -8.15 -10.91 10.15
CA THR A 145 -9.06 -12.02 9.94
C THR A 145 -10.51 -11.52 9.87
N SER A 146 -11.36 -12.17 9.05
CA SER A 146 -12.75 -11.75 8.91
C SER A 146 -13.53 -11.89 10.23
N HIS A 147 -14.46 -10.95 10.48
CA HIS A 147 -15.46 -11.06 11.52
C HIS A 147 -16.47 -12.21 11.25
N LEU A 148 -17.41 -12.46 12.14
CA LEU A 148 -18.49 -13.42 11.91
C LEU A 148 -19.57 -12.83 10.99
N SER A 149 -20.04 -13.62 10.03
CA SER A 149 -21.27 -13.36 9.27
C SER A 149 -22.52 -13.72 10.11
N ALA A 150 -23.69 -13.23 9.70
CA ALA A 150 -24.95 -13.46 10.41
C ALA A 150 -25.33 -14.96 10.53
N ASN A 151 -24.85 -15.79 9.62
CA ASN A 151 -25.16 -17.24 9.58
C ASN A 151 -24.17 -18.09 10.38
N GLU A 152 -23.16 -17.48 10.98
CA GLU A 152 -22.17 -18.19 11.80
C GLU A 152 -22.57 -18.17 13.28
N THR A 153 -22.16 -19.17 14.02
CA THR A 153 -22.44 -19.32 15.45
C THR A 153 -21.20 -19.03 16.30
N LEU A 154 -21.42 -18.62 17.55
CA LEU A 154 -20.35 -18.32 18.50
C LEU A 154 -19.61 -19.55 19.01
N ASP A 155 -20.22 -20.75 18.88
CA ASP A 155 -19.66 -22.01 19.37
C ASP A 155 -18.68 -22.61 18.39
N LYS A 156 -18.69 -22.16 17.15
CA LYS A 156 -17.73 -22.63 16.14
C LYS A 156 -16.33 -22.20 16.54
N ASN A 157 -15.45 -23.19 16.68
CA ASN A 157 -14.04 -22.95 16.99
C ASN A 157 -13.42 -22.02 15.91
N PRO A 158 -12.96 -20.80 16.28
CA PRO A 158 -12.37 -19.87 15.32
C PRO A 158 -11.09 -20.43 14.69
N ASP A 159 -10.44 -21.40 15.32
CA ASP A 159 -9.23 -22.05 14.82
C ASP A 159 -9.52 -23.22 13.87
N ALA A 160 -10.78 -23.62 13.71
CA ALA A 160 -11.20 -24.66 12.75
C ALA A 160 -11.55 -24.13 11.35
N ASP A 161 -11.66 -22.81 11.17
CA ASP A 161 -11.91 -22.21 9.85
C ASP A 161 -10.61 -22.21 9.04
N ALA A 162 -10.57 -23.08 8.00
CA ALA A 162 -9.37 -23.28 7.18
C ALA A 162 -8.84 -21.97 6.56
N ARG A 163 -9.73 -21.03 6.22
CA ARG A 163 -9.33 -19.72 5.68
C ARG A 163 -8.65 -18.85 6.74
N ILE A 164 -9.22 -18.81 7.94
CA ILE A 164 -8.64 -18.04 9.06
C ILE A 164 -7.27 -18.61 9.43
N VAL A 165 -7.15 -19.94 9.49
CA VAL A 165 -5.88 -20.64 9.71
C VAL A 165 -4.86 -20.27 8.64
N ALA A 166 -5.27 -20.27 7.36
CA ALA A 166 -4.40 -19.88 6.26
C ALA A 166 -3.95 -18.41 6.34
N ILE A 167 -4.85 -17.47 6.66
CA ILE A 167 -4.48 -16.04 6.83
C ILE A 167 -3.45 -15.86 7.94
N ARG A 168 -3.59 -16.56 9.07
CA ARG A 168 -2.60 -16.55 10.17
C ARG A 168 -1.23 -17.10 9.71
N ALA A 169 -1.25 -18.22 8.97
CA ALA A 169 -0.03 -18.82 8.42
C ALA A 169 0.68 -17.88 7.42
N ILE A 170 -0.09 -17.25 6.53
CA ILE A 170 0.41 -16.27 5.57
C ILE A 170 0.99 -15.04 6.29
N ALA A 171 0.30 -14.51 7.32
CA ALA A 171 0.83 -13.39 8.10
C ALA A 171 2.20 -13.71 8.72
N LYS A 172 2.35 -14.92 9.26
CA LYS A 172 3.63 -15.41 9.81
C LYS A 172 4.68 -15.60 8.71
N LYS A 173 4.31 -16.21 7.57
CA LYS A 173 5.22 -16.50 6.45
C LYS A 173 5.82 -15.24 5.84
N TYR A 174 5.03 -14.18 5.76
CA TYR A 174 5.42 -12.93 5.11
C TYR A 174 5.70 -11.79 6.10
N ASP A 175 5.88 -12.10 7.39
CA ASP A 175 6.19 -11.12 8.44
C ASP A 175 5.25 -9.90 8.42
N CYS A 176 3.94 -10.18 8.48
CA CYS A 176 2.89 -9.18 8.51
C CYS A 176 2.37 -8.99 9.94
N LEU A 177 2.02 -7.76 10.33
CA LEU A 177 1.18 -7.58 11.51
C LEU A 177 -0.14 -8.30 11.29
N LEU A 178 -0.49 -9.21 12.17
CA LEU A 178 -1.79 -9.89 12.17
C LEU A 178 -2.69 -9.31 13.25
N ILE A 179 -3.83 -8.78 12.85
CA ILE A 179 -4.90 -8.39 13.78
C ILE A 179 -5.99 -9.46 13.71
N ASP A 180 -6.07 -10.29 14.74
CA ASP A 180 -7.04 -11.37 14.80
C ASP A 180 -8.43 -10.86 15.18
N VAL A 181 -9.05 -10.15 14.22
CA VAL A 181 -10.40 -9.59 14.37
C VAL A 181 -11.41 -10.67 14.73
N ARG A 182 -11.29 -11.88 14.15
CA ARG A 182 -12.19 -13.00 14.44
C ARG A 182 -12.25 -13.34 15.91
N LYS A 183 -11.10 -13.51 16.56
CA LYS A 183 -11.03 -13.79 17.99
C LYS A 183 -11.58 -12.66 18.83
N LYS A 184 -11.17 -11.42 18.52
CA LYS A 184 -11.65 -10.21 19.21
C LYS A 184 -13.17 -10.04 19.07
N TRP A 185 -13.70 -10.29 17.87
CA TRP A 185 -15.15 -10.20 17.58
C TRP A 185 -15.96 -11.21 18.36
N ILE A 186 -15.54 -12.48 18.39
CA ILE A 186 -16.20 -13.55 19.15
C ILE A 186 -16.16 -13.25 20.65
N ALA A 187 -15.01 -12.80 21.18
CA ALA A 187 -14.89 -12.42 22.58
C ALA A 187 -15.85 -11.31 22.95
N TYR A 188 -15.93 -10.24 22.16
CA TYR A 188 -16.86 -9.14 22.36
C TYR A 188 -18.32 -9.60 22.35
N LEU A 189 -18.74 -10.41 21.38
CA LEU A 189 -20.11 -10.92 21.29
C LEU A 189 -20.49 -11.76 22.51
N LYS A 190 -19.58 -12.63 22.99
CA LYS A 190 -19.78 -13.46 24.19
C LYS A 190 -19.89 -12.61 25.45
N GLU A 191 -18.99 -11.66 25.65
CA GLU A 191 -18.97 -10.75 26.79
C GLU A 191 -20.26 -9.93 26.92
N HIS A 192 -20.81 -9.50 25.78
CA HIS A 192 -22.03 -8.66 25.73
C HIS A 192 -23.30 -9.48 25.48
N ASN A 193 -23.23 -10.82 25.47
CA ASN A 193 -24.37 -11.70 25.18
C ASN A 193 -25.09 -11.35 23.85
N LEU A 194 -24.32 -11.05 22.81
CA LEU A 194 -24.84 -10.67 21.50
C LEU A 194 -24.68 -11.80 20.48
N GLN A 195 -25.60 -11.84 19.51
CA GLN A 195 -25.49 -12.69 18.33
C GLN A 195 -24.76 -11.94 17.19
N PRO A 196 -24.10 -12.64 16.22
CA PRO A 196 -23.38 -11.99 15.13
C PRO A 196 -24.17 -10.91 14.39
N LYS A 197 -25.48 -11.14 14.17
CA LYS A 197 -26.38 -10.21 13.48
C LYS A 197 -26.51 -8.84 14.19
N ALA A 198 -26.28 -8.75 15.48
CA ALA A 198 -26.43 -7.50 16.25
C ALA A 198 -25.46 -6.39 15.77
N LEU A 199 -24.33 -6.76 15.16
CA LEU A 199 -23.30 -5.84 14.68
C LEU A 199 -23.28 -5.70 13.14
N LEU A 200 -24.27 -6.28 12.45
CA LEU A 200 -24.36 -6.30 11.00
C LEU A 200 -25.62 -5.59 10.50
N SER A 201 -25.52 -4.94 9.35
CA SER A 201 -26.65 -4.33 8.62
C SER A 201 -27.39 -5.32 7.72
N ASP A 202 -26.69 -6.37 7.30
CA ASP A 202 -27.20 -7.48 6.49
C ASP A 202 -26.50 -8.81 6.89
N GLY A 203 -26.29 -9.72 5.96
CA GLY A 203 -25.62 -11.00 6.23
C GLY A 203 -24.12 -10.90 6.58
N VAL A 204 -23.43 -9.80 6.19
CA VAL A 204 -21.98 -9.67 6.30
C VAL A 204 -21.47 -8.25 6.55
N HIS A 205 -22.18 -7.21 6.08
CA HIS A 205 -21.74 -5.83 6.22
C HIS A 205 -22.02 -5.30 7.62
N LEU A 206 -21.07 -4.50 8.13
CA LEU A 206 -21.13 -3.92 9.47
C LEU A 206 -22.24 -2.85 9.54
N ASN A 207 -22.99 -2.83 10.64
CA ASN A 207 -23.78 -1.68 11.01
C ASN A 207 -22.92 -0.62 11.74
N ASN A 208 -23.50 0.48 12.20
CA ASN A 208 -22.75 1.56 12.83
C ASN A 208 -21.93 1.11 14.05
N GLU A 209 -22.46 0.21 14.87
CA GLU A 209 -21.74 -0.32 16.04
C GLU A 209 -20.64 -1.28 15.62
N GLY A 210 -20.89 -2.15 14.63
CA GLY A 210 -19.86 -3.01 14.03
C GLY A 210 -18.71 -2.23 13.39
N VAL A 211 -19.02 -1.09 12.74
CA VAL A 211 -18.01 -0.17 12.18
C VAL A 211 -17.11 0.42 13.28
N LYS A 212 -17.68 0.89 14.39
CA LYS A 212 -16.93 1.42 15.53
C LYS A 212 -16.07 0.33 16.18
N LEU A 213 -16.65 -0.85 16.38
CA LEU A 213 -15.97 -2.00 16.96
C LEU A 213 -14.79 -2.45 16.07
N MET A 214 -14.96 -2.52 14.75
CA MET A 214 -13.88 -2.85 13.83
C MET A 214 -12.72 -1.86 13.96
N ALA A 215 -13.01 -0.57 13.97
CA ALA A 215 -12.00 0.47 14.15
C ALA A 215 -11.26 0.34 15.50
N SER A 216 -11.99 0.02 16.60
CA SER A 216 -11.41 -0.17 17.93
C SER A 216 -10.50 -1.39 18.04
N PHE A 217 -10.63 -2.38 17.15
CA PHE A 217 -9.72 -3.51 17.07
C PHE A 217 -8.45 -3.22 16.26
N ILE A 218 -8.57 -2.36 15.25
CA ILE A 218 -7.46 -2.09 14.30
C ILE A 218 -6.56 -0.95 14.82
N ALA A 219 -7.14 0.19 15.20
CA ALA A 219 -6.37 1.39 15.53
C ALA A 219 -5.35 1.22 16.67
N PRO A 220 -5.65 0.50 17.79
CA PRO A 220 -4.71 0.32 18.88
C PRO A 220 -3.48 -0.54 18.53
N GLU A 221 -3.58 -1.40 17.52
CA GLU A 221 -2.46 -2.24 17.08
C GLU A 221 -1.43 -1.45 16.24
N LEU A 222 -1.81 -0.28 15.74
CA LEU A 222 -0.93 0.63 15.00
C LEU A 222 -0.17 1.51 15.98
N VAL A 223 0.87 0.93 16.61
CA VAL A 223 1.59 1.51 17.73
C VAL A 223 3.09 1.25 17.63
N ARG A 224 3.89 2.23 18.12
CA ARG A 224 5.33 2.07 18.35
C ARG A 224 5.56 1.43 19.73
N ILE A 225 6.26 0.33 19.76
CA ILE A 225 6.69 -0.32 21.01
C ILE A 225 8.14 0.08 21.30
N PRO A 226 8.42 0.83 22.38
CA PRO A 226 9.79 1.20 22.75
C PRO A 226 10.69 -0.04 22.93
N GLY A 227 11.91 0.01 22.40
CA GLY A 227 12.87 -1.10 22.52
C GLY A 227 12.65 -2.25 21.53
N LEU A 228 11.51 -2.32 20.85
CA LEU A 228 11.28 -3.33 19.82
C LEU A 228 12.03 -2.92 18.53
N ALA A 229 12.92 -3.80 18.06
CA ALA A 229 13.69 -3.56 16.84
C ALA A 229 12.78 -3.54 15.60
N THR A 230 13.16 -2.74 14.60
CA THR A 230 12.57 -2.82 13.27
C THR A 230 13.02 -4.10 12.57
N THR A 231 12.12 -4.74 11.85
CA THR A 231 12.44 -5.94 11.08
C THR A 231 12.68 -5.59 9.60
N PRO A 232 13.67 -6.17 8.93
CA PRO A 232 13.99 -5.86 7.55
C PRO A 232 13.09 -6.56 6.52
N GLN A 233 12.10 -7.34 6.93
CA GLN A 233 11.31 -8.21 6.06
C GLN A 233 10.47 -7.45 5.01
N ALA A 234 10.12 -6.18 5.31
CA ALA A 234 9.46 -5.32 4.33
C ALA A 234 10.44 -4.70 3.31
N GLY A 235 11.70 -5.15 3.28
CA GLY A 235 12.76 -4.51 2.53
C GLY A 235 13.39 -3.33 3.29
N THR A 236 14.39 -2.73 2.69
CA THR A 236 15.10 -1.59 3.28
C THR A 236 14.58 -0.26 2.73
N VAL A 237 14.50 0.73 3.61
CA VAL A 237 14.32 2.13 3.24
C VAL A 237 15.48 2.89 3.87
N THR A 238 16.35 3.45 3.03
CA THR A 238 17.60 4.07 3.48
C THR A 238 17.64 5.52 3.06
N ASP A 239 17.84 6.43 4.01
CA ASP A 239 18.14 7.81 3.73
C ASP A 239 19.63 7.95 3.41
N VAL A 240 19.94 8.54 2.24
CA VAL A 240 21.28 8.74 1.72
C VAL A 240 21.54 10.25 1.67
N PRO A 241 22.31 10.80 2.61
CA PRO A 241 22.70 12.22 2.59
C PRO A 241 23.48 12.59 1.32
N ILE A 242 23.42 13.86 0.92
CA ILE A 242 24.04 14.34 -0.32
C ILE A 242 25.58 14.22 -0.31
N ASP A 243 26.19 14.19 0.86
CA ASP A 243 27.61 14.02 1.12
C ASP A 243 28.04 12.55 1.34
N SER A 244 27.10 11.63 1.20
CA SER A 244 27.36 10.19 1.28
C SER A 244 28.32 9.73 0.17
N ARG A 245 29.13 8.68 0.45
CA ARG A 245 30.00 8.02 -0.55
C ARG A 245 29.22 7.41 -1.74
N ALA A 246 27.93 7.13 -1.59
CA ALA A 246 27.06 6.67 -2.65
C ALA A 246 26.70 7.77 -3.65
N VAL A 247 27.00 9.04 -3.32
CA VAL A 247 26.73 10.21 -4.14
C VAL A 247 28.04 10.79 -4.66
N SER A 248 28.13 11.02 -5.97
CA SER A 248 29.28 11.63 -6.60
C SER A 248 28.89 12.83 -7.47
N ARG A 249 29.83 13.72 -7.72
CA ARG A 249 29.70 14.83 -8.66
C ARG A 249 30.84 14.76 -9.66
N ASP A 250 30.51 14.95 -10.93
CA ASP A 250 31.54 15.09 -11.97
C ASP A 250 32.01 16.57 -12.12
N ALA A 251 32.98 16.81 -13.00
CA ALA A 251 33.52 18.16 -13.26
C ALA A 251 32.47 19.14 -13.82
N ALA A 252 31.43 18.65 -14.46
CA ALA A 252 30.30 19.47 -14.94
C ALA A 252 29.24 19.73 -13.83
N GLY A 253 29.45 19.19 -12.63
CA GLY A 253 28.50 19.29 -11.52
C GLY A 253 27.29 18.38 -11.62
N ASN A 254 27.28 17.42 -12.52
CA ASN A 254 26.23 16.39 -12.56
C ASN A 254 26.28 15.55 -11.30
N LEU A 255 25.10 15.27 -10.73
CA LEU A 255 24.97 14.53 -9.48
C LEU A 255 24.57 13.08 -9.78
N THR A 256 25.33 12.12 -9.30
CA THR A 256 25.07 10.69 -9.50
C THR A 256 24.92 9.98 -8.16
N LEU A 257 23.81 9.26 -7.96
CA LEU A 257 23.55 8.34 -6.87
C LEU A 257 23.74 6.89 -7.36
N ALA A 258 24.62 6.14 -6.72
CA ALA A 258 24.70 4.68 -6.85
C ALA A 258 23.79 4.04 -5.78
N PHE A 259 22.87 3.15 -6.17
CA PHE A 259 21.91 2.55 -5.25
C PHE A 259 21.55 1.12 -5.66
N THR A 260 21.04 0.35 -4.70
CA THR A 260 20.33 -0.93 -4.95
C THR A 260 18.90 -0.79 -4.47
N GLY A 261 17.95 -1.04 -5.35
CA GLY A 261 16.53 -0.88 -5.04
C GLY A 261 15.68 -0.67 -6.29
N ASN A 262 14.40 -0.39 -6.09
CA ASN A 262 13.45 -0.17 -7.19
C ASN A 262 12.76 1.20 -7.16
N ARG A 263 13.09 2.05 -6.16
CA ARG A 263 12.53 3.40 -6.06
C ARG A 263 13.51 4.35 -5.38
N VAL A 264 13.62 5.55 -5.93
CA VAL A 264 14.40 6.65 -5.36
C VAL A 264 13.54 7.91 -5.26
N VAL A 265 13.60 8.54 -4.09
CA VAL A 265 12.97 9.84 -3.81
C VAL A 265 14.06 10.85 -3.51
N ALA A 266 14.05 12.01 -4.16
CA ALA A 266 14.90 13.14 -3.80
C ALA A 266 14.24 13.96 -2.68
N ILE A 267 15.05 14.45 -1.75
CA ILE A 267 14.64 15.33 -0.64
C ILE A 267 15.21 16.73 -0.92
N SER A 268 14.31 17.70 -1.09
CA SER A 268 14.71 19.11 -1.36
C SER A 268 15.10 19.84 -0.09
N GLY A 269 16.20 20.59 -0.16
CA GLY A 269 16.62 21.56 0.85
C GLY A 269 16.09 23.00 0.63
N GLY A 270 15.31 23.23 -0.44
CA GLY A 270 14.65 24.51 -0.73
C GLY A 270 15.55 25.61 -1.29
N LYS A 271 16.80 25.33 -1.65
CA LYS A 271 17.79 26.30 -2.18
C LYS A 271 18.25 25.93 -3.59
N GLY A 272 17.39 25.28 -4.38
CA GLY A 272 17.70 24.93 -5.77
C GLY A 272 17.55 26.14 -6.68
N GLU A 273 18.48 26.27 -7.65
CA GLU A 273 18.50 27.35 -8.64
C GLU A 273 18.34 26.82 -10.07
N ALA A 274 18.59 25.53 -10.30
CA ALA A 274 18.57 24.95 -11.63
C ALA A 274 17.90 23.57 -11.67
N ALA A 275 17.16 23.35 -12.74
CA ALA A 275 16.56 22.08 -13.06
C ALA A 275 17.61 21.08 -13.60
N ALA A 276 17.32 19.79 -13.49
CA ALA A 276 18.19 18.73 -13.95
C ALA A 276 17.42 17.64 -14.72
N GLU A 277 17.98 17.18 -15.84
CA GLU A 277 17.50 15.96 -16.50
C GLU A 277 17.82 14.74 -15.62
N VAL A 278 16.86 13.83 -15.45
CA VAL A 278 17.02 12.61 -14.65
C VAL A 278 17.21 11.41 -15.57
N GLN A 279 18.33 10.72 -15.37
CA GLN A 279 18.68 9.51 -16.14
C GLN A 279 18.90 8.32 -15.21
N LEU A 280 18.51 7.14 -15.64
CA LEU A 280 18.78 5.87 -14.97
C LEU A 280 19.76 5.04 -15.84
N ASP A 281 20.89 4.64 -15.28
CA ASP A 281 21.95 3.89 -15.97
C ASP A 281 22.42 4.58 -17.26
N GLY A 282 22.50 5.91 -17.22
CA GLY A 282 22.96 6.75 -18.34
C GLY A 282 21.92 6.96 -19.46
N GLN A 283 20.69 6.51 -19.27
CA GLN A 283 19.63 6.57 -20.28
C GLN A 283 18.35 7.26 -19.76
N SER A 284 17.53 7.80 -20.69
CA SER A 284 16.18 8.22 -20.39
C SER A 284 15.33 7.03 -19.91
N MET A 285 14.44 7.28 -18.98
CA MET A 285 13.49 6.28 -18.46
C MET A 285 12.25 6.12 -19.34
N ALA A 286 11.94 7.06 -20.20
CA ALA A 286 10.72 7.04 -21.01
C ALA A 286 10.53 5.76 -21.87
N PRO A 287 11.57 5.14 -22.46
CA PRO A 287 11.40 3.89 -23.22
C PRO A 287 11.22 2.64 -22.39
N ARG A 288 11.34 2.71 -21.07
CA ARG A 288 11.31 1.55 -20.16
C ARG A 288 9.88 1.27 -19.69
N PRO A 289 9.21 0.18 -20.14
CA PRO A 289 7.82 -0.09 -19.79
C PRO A 289 7.59 -0.23 -18.26
N GLU A 290 8.55 -0.81 -17.53
CA GLU A 290 8.43 -1.09 -16.11
C GLU A 290 8.24 0.15 -15.22
N VAL A 291 8.67 1.33 -15.69
CA VAL A 291 8.50 2.60 -14.95
C VAL A 291 7.28 3.41 -15.39
N TRP A 292 6.30 2.74 -15.97
CA TRP A 292 5.00 3.31 -16.31
C TRP A 292 3.87 2.62 -15.57
N ALA A 293 2.76 3.32 -15.43
CA ALA A 293 1.54 2.78 -14.88
C ALA A 293 0.31 3.30 -15.62
N VAL A 294 -0.82 2.63 -15.43
CA VAL A 294 -2.13 3.07 -15.87
C VAL A 294 -3.08 3.15 -14.68
N THR A 295 -3.99 4.11 -14.70
CA THR A 295 -5.03 4.22 -13.69
C THR A 295 -6.03 3.09 -13.83
N ARG A 296 -6.75 2.76 -12.75
CA ARG A 296 -7.91 1.86 -12.83
C ARG A 296 -8.86 2.34 -13.93
N PRO A 297 -9.30 1.47 -14.84
CA PRO A 297 -10.32 1.81 -15.81
C PRO A 297 -11.62 2.29 -15.15
N SER A 298 -12.34 3.17 -15.81
CA SER A 298 -13.62 3.68 -15.31
C SER A 298 -14.65 2.56 -15.10
N THR A 299 -15.66 2.86 -14.29
CA THR A 299 -16.67 1.88 -13.88
C THR A 299 -17.61 1.50 -15.04
N GLY A 300 -18.25 0.34 -14.91
CA GLY A 300 -19.37 -0.04 -15.76
C GLY A 300 -20.60 0.87 -15.56
N PRO A 301 -21.62 0.75 -16.43
CA PRO A 301 -22.83 1.57 -16.31
C PRO A 301 -23.53 1.38 -14.98
N GLN A 302 -23.78 2.46 -14.24
CA GLN A 302 -24.51 2.50 -12.98
C GLN A 302 -23.99 1.54 -11.88
N ILE A 303 -22.68 1.23 -11.87
CA ILE A 303 -22.04 0.35 -10.90
C ILE A 303 -20.70 0.94 -10.45
N TRP A 304 -20.23 0.54 -9.24
CA TRP A 304 -18.95 0.96 -8.65
C TRP A 304 -17.73 0.15 -9.12
N MET A 305 -17.96 -0.95 -9.83
CA MET A 305 -16.90 -1.84 -10.30
C MET A 305 -16.32 -1.37 -11.63
N PRO A 306 -15.01 -1.53 -11.85
CA PRO A 306 -14.40 -1.18 -13.14
C PRO A 306 -14.98 -2.02 -14.27
N ALA A 307 -15.12 -1.41 -15.43
CA ALA A 307 -15.61 -2.09 -16.66
C ALA A 307 -14.62 -3.16 -17.15
N ILE A 308 -13.34 -2.90 -16.95
CA ILE A 308 -12.21 -3.77 -17.26
C ILE A 308 -11.32 -3.82 -16.00
N LYS A 309 -10.94 -5.02 -15.56
CA LYS A 309 -10.17 -5.22 -14.33
C LYS A 309 -8.71 -4.80 -14.47
N GLN A 310 -8.11 -5.04 -15.64
CA GLN A 310 -6.72 -4.73 -15.90
C GLN A 310 -6.50 -4.27 -17.35
N ILE A 311 -5.72 -3.21 -17.52
CA ILE A 311 -5.10 -2.81 -18.78
C ILE A 311 -3.61 -3.03 -18.65
N ARG A 312 -2.99 -3.66 -19.63
CA ARG A 312 -1.54 -3.88 -19.74
C ARG A 312 -0.98 -3.18 -20.97
N PHE A 313 0.33 -3.23 -21.12
CA PHE A 313 1.05 -2.73 -22.29
C PHE A 313 2.28 -3.61 -22.55
N GLU A 314 2.67 -3.74 -23.82
CA GLU A 314 3.88 -4.43 -24.27
C GLU A 314 5.01 -3.43 -24.58
N LYS A 315 4.66 -2.19 -24.96
CA LYS A 315 5.59 -1.08 -25.16
C LYS A 315 5.32 0.04 -24.17
N ALA A 316 6.36 0.80 -23.83
CA ALA A 316 6.22 1.94 -22.93
C ALA A 316 5.12 2.90 -23.38
N PRO A 317 4.17 3.23 -22.52
CA PRO A 317 3.13 4.20 -22.81
C PRO A 317 3.66 5.63 -23.02
N LEU A 318 2.77 6.54 -23.39
CA LEU A 318 2.94 7.98 -23.25
C LEU A 318 2.07 8.46 -22.09
N ALA A 319 2.37 9.64 -21.55
CA ALA A 319 1.48 10.28 -20.57
C ALA A 319 0.26 10.83 -21.31
N GLU A 320 -0.86 10.09 -21.26
CA GLU A 320 -2.05 10.42 -22.04
C GLU A 320 -3.34 9.85 -21.44
N ASP A 321 -4.46 10.44 -21.88
CA ASP A 321 -5.80 9.95 -21.61
C ASP A 321 -6.22 8.94 -22.69
N TRP A 322 -6.80 7.81 -22.27
CA TRP A 322 -7.30 6.75 -23.12
C TRP A 322 -8.81 6.64 -23.05
N ALA A 323 -9.43 6.33 -24.14
CA ALA A 323 -10.83 5.95 -24.25
C ALA A 323 -11.00 4.70 -25.09
N LEU A 324 -11.72 3.71 -24.54
CA LEU A 324 -12.24 2.58 -25.28
C LEU A 324 -13.73 2.83 -25.46
N THR A 325 -14.18 2.95 -26.72
CA THR A 325 -15.57 3.20 -27.07
C THR A 325 -16.23 1.92 -27.58
N CYS A 326 -17.32 1.48 -26.96
CA CYS A 326 -18.12 0.35 -27.42
C CYS A 326 -18.89 0.75 -28.68
N LEU A 327 -18.75 -0.04 -29.75
CA LEU A 327 -19.38 0.21 -31.05
C LEU A 327 -20.80 -0.37 -31.12
N SER A 328 -21.59 0.09 -32.09
CA SER A 328 -23.02 -0.19 -32.21
C SER A 328 -23.40 -1.64 -32.52
N ASP A 329 -22.48 -2.42 -33.05
CA ASP A 329 -22.62 -3.86 -33.31
C ASP A 329 -22.23 -4.76 -32.12
N SER A 330 -21.94 -4.16 -30.97
CA SER A 330 -21.77 -4.89 -29.70
C SER A 330 -23.08 -5.53 -29.26
N THR A 331 -22.99 -6.73 -28.63
CA THR A 331 -24.21 -7.36 -28.09
C THR A 331 -24.73 -6.58 -26.87
N PRO A 332 -26.07 -6.40 -26.74
CA PRO A 332 -26.65 -5.62 -25.63
C PRO A 332 -26.31 -6.14 -24.22
N ASP A 333 -26.01 -7.43 -24.09
CA ASP A 333 -25.61 -8.08 -22.83
C ASP A 333 -24.11 -8.07 -22.59
N ALA A 334 -23.33 -7.42 -23.47
CA ALA A 334 -21.87 -7.36 -23.48
C ALA A 334 -21.15 -8.73 -23.54
N LYS A 335 -21.80 -9.78 -24.03
CA LYS A 335 -21.13 -11.07 -24.28
C LYS A 335 -20.08 -10.95 -25.38
N LYS A 336 -20.32 -10.09 -26.37
CA LYS A 336 -19.34 -9.71 -27.39
C LYS A 336 -19.40 -8.19 -27.57
N VAL A 337 -18.39 -7.49 -27.06
CA VAL A 337 -18.22 -6.05 -27.25
C VAL A 337 -17.24 -5.82 -28.39
N HIS A 338 -17.71 -5.15 -29.47
CA HIS A 338 -16.84 -4.56 -30.46
C HIS A 338 -16.44 -3.17 -29.99
N PHE A 339 -15.17 -2.83 -30.00
CA PHE A 339 -14.68 -1.59 -29.43
C PHE A 339 -13.55 -0.97 -30.25
N LYS A 340 -13.40 0.33 -30.08
CA LYS A 340 -12.31 1.13 -30.63
C LYS A 340 -11.53 1.75 -29.48
N VAL A 341 -10.19 1.74 -29.58
CA VAL A 341 -9.28 2.38 -28.60
C VAL A 341 -8.68 3.64 -29.21
N THR A 342 -8.69 4.73 -28.42
CA THR A 342 -8.14 6.03 -28.82
C THR A 342 -7.36 6.64 -27.67
N GLY A 343 -6.12 7.08 -27.93
CA GLY A 343 -5.31 7.87 -27.01
C GLY A 343 -5.35 9.35 -27.35
N SER A 344 -5.27 10.24 -26.36
CA SER A 344 -5.29 11.70 -26.58
C SER A 344 -4.05 12.22 -27.32
N VAL A 345 -2.95 11.48 -27.28
CA VAL A 345 -1.69 11.77 -27.98
C VAL A 345 -1.48 10.77 -29.13
N THR A 346 -1.69 9.47 -28.83
CA THR A 346 -1.51 8.38 -29.81
C THR A 346 -2.55 8.43 -30.93
N GLY A 347 -3.77 8.96 -30.71
CA GLY A 347 -4.87 8.95 -31.67
C GLY A 347 -5.54 7.58 -31.75
N ASP A 348 -6.00 7.20 -32.96
CA ASP A 348 -6.64 5.89 -33.25
C ASP A 348 -5.61 4.76 -33.08
N ASP A 349 -5.84 3.89 -32.07
CA ASP A 349 -4.93 2.80 -31.78
C ASP A 349 -5.53 1.41 -32.04
N GLY A 350 -6.63 1.35 -32.77
CA GLY A 350 -7.20 0.11 -33.30
C GLY A 350 -8.54 -0.27 -32.70
N GLU A 351 -9.09 -1.34 -33.26
CA GLU A 351 -10.38 -1.93 -32.92
C GLU A 351 -10.22 -3.42 -32.59
N GLY A 352 -11.12 -3.98 -31.77
CA GLY A 352 -11.10 -5.38 -31.38
C GLY A 352 -12.38 -5.84 -30.73
N PHE A 353 -12.38 -7.11 -30.29
CA PHE A 353 -13.52 -7.72 -29.63
C PHE A 353 -13.15 -8.19 -28.21
N SER A 354 -14.09 -8.04 -27.26
CA SER A 354 -13.89 -8.44 -25.87
C SER A 354 -13.68 -9.95 -25.68
N THR A 355 -13.99 -10.76 -26.69
CA THR A 355 -13.84 -12.22 -26.70
C THR A 355 -12.44 -12.70 -27.06
N GLU A 356 -11.57 -11.78 -27.50
CA GLU A 356 -10.22 -12.08 -27.96
C GLU A 356 -9.18 -11.19 -27.24
N LYS A 357 -7.91 -11.65 -27.16
CA LYS A 357 -6.82 -10.82 -26.67
C LYS A 357 -6.62 -9.66 -27.66
N PHE A 358 -6.78 -8.45 -27.16
CA PHE A 358 -6.51 -7.23 -27.93
C PHE A 358 -5.09 -6.73 -27.61
N VAL A 359 -4.34 -6.42 -28.67
CA VAL A 359 -3.08 -5.67 -28.62
C VAL A 359 -3.24 -4.52 -29.58
N SER A 360 -3.14 -3.28 -29.10
CA SER A 360 -3.30 -2.10 -29.92
C SER A 360 -2.19 -1.92 -30.96
N LYS A 361 -2.41 -1.13 -32.01
CA LYS A 361 -1.43 -0.85 -33.07
C LYS A 361 -0.09 -0.36 -32.53
N SER A 362 -0.12 0.47 -31.48
CA SER A 362 1.09 0.99 -30.82
C SER A 362 1.74 -0.02 -29.87
N GLY A 363 1.03 -1.06 -29.44
CA GLY A 363 1.44 -1.96 -28.36
C GLY A 363 1.32 -1.37 -26.95
N ARG A 364 0.69 -0.19 -26.81
CA ARG A 364 0.54 0.54 -25.53
C ARG A 364 -0.72 0.20 -24.77
N VAL A 365 -1.62 -0.58 -25.38
CA VAL A 365 -2.84 -1.08 -24.73
C VAL A 365 -3.00 -2.55 -25.04
N VAL A 366 -3.08 -3.37 -23.98
CA VAL A 366 -3.34 -4.80 -24.09
C VAL A 366 -4.47 -5.16 -23.14
N ILE A 367 -5.50 -5.83 -23.65
CA ILE A 367 -6.68 -6.26 -22.90
C ILE A 367 -6.90 -7.75 -23.11
N ASP A 368 -6.94 -8.52 -22.02
CA ASP A 368 -7.31 -9.92 -22.09
C ASP A 368 -8.83 -10.11 -21.96
N PRO A 369 -9.43 -11.13 -22.61
CA PRO A 369 -10.83 -11.47 -22.42
C PRO A 369 -11.22 -11.67 -20.94
N ALA A 370 -10.34 -12.27 -20.14
CA ALA A 370 -10.56 -12.51 -18.71
C ALA A 370 -10.66 -11.24 -17.86
N ASP A 371 -10.21 -10.10 -18.39
CA ASP A 371 -10.24 -8.81 -17.66
C ASP A 371 -11.55 -8.04 -17.87
N TRP A 372 -12.36 -8.38 -18.85
CA TRP A 372 -13.66 -7.78 -19.05
C TRP A 372 -14.61 -8.08 -17.89
N HIS A 373 -15.22 -7.03 -17.33
CA HIS A 373 -16.17 -7.12 -16.22
C HIS A 373 -17.54 -6.55 -16.55
N LEU A 374 -17.72 -5.95 -17.73
CA LEU A 374 -18.98 -5.36 -18.20
C LEU A 374 -20.12 -6.37 -18.22
N ILE A 375 -19.91 -7.59 -18.72
CA ILE A 375 -20.94 -8.63 -18.79
C ILE A 375 -21.53 -8.91 -17.39
N TRP A 376 -20.68 -9.05 -16.38
CA TRP A 376 -21.13 -9.25 -15.00
C TRP A 376 -21.87 -8.02 -14.47
N SER A 377 -21.32 -6.83 -14.71
CA SER A 377 -21.88 -5.55 -14.25
C SER A 377 -23.28 -5.29 -14.80
N LEU A 378 -23.47 -5.49 -16.10
CA LEU A 378 -24.76 -5.34 -16.77
C LEU A 378 -25.78 -6.39 -16.27
N GLY A 379 -25.36 -7.65 -16.14
CA GLY A 379 -26.20 -8.73 -15.60
C GLY A 379 -26.67 -8.45 -14.17
N TYR A 380 -25.76 -8.03 -13.31
CA TYR A 380 -26.06 -7.65 -11.93
C TYR A 380 -27.07 -6.50 -11.82
N LYS A 381 -26.94 -5.49 -12.67
CA LYS A 381 -27.84 -4.32 -12.73
C LYS A 381 -29.05 -4.49 -13.62
N LYS A 382 -29.16 -5.63 -14.34
CA LYS A 382 -30.20 -5.90 -15.34
C LYS A 382 -30.29 -4.79 -16.41
N LEU A 383 -29.13 -4.30 -16.85
CA LEU A 383 -29.01 -3.26 -17.84
C LEU A 383 -28.56 -3.82 -19.20
N LYS A 384 -28.82 -3.07 -20.27
CA LYS A 384 -28.21 -3.26 -21.57
C LYS A 384 -26.98 -2.34 -21.71
N LEU A 385 -26.02 -2.75 -22.54
CA LEU A 385 -24.87 -1.93 -22.86
C LEU A 385 -25.32 -0.63 -23.57
N PRO A 386 -25.06 0.55 -23.02
CA PRO A 386 -25.41 1.80 -23.69
C PRO A 386 -24.61 1.96 -24.98
N GLN A 387 -25.26 2.46 -26.02
CA GLN A 387 -24.57 2.76 -27.28
C GLN A 387 -23.48 3.82 -27.06
N GLY A 388 -22.30 3.59 -27.60
CA GLY A 388 -21.16 4.50 -27.46
C GLY A 388 -20.61 4.58 -26.04
N PHE A 389 -20.92 3.61 -25.16
CA PHE A 389 -20.36 3.57 -23.81
C PHE A 389 -18.84 3.61 -23.84
N GLN A 390 -18.24 4.44 -22.98
CA GLN A 390 -16.79 4.61 -22.93
C GLN A 390 -16.20 4.13 -21.62
N VAL A 391 -15.11 3.37 -21.75
CA VAL A 391 -14.21 3.03 -20.64
C VAL A 391 -12.98 3.93 -20.75
N LYS A 392 -12.64 4.64 -19.69
CA LYS A 392 -11.56 5.63 -19.67
C LYS A 392 -10.51 5.29 -18.65
N TRP A 393 -9.25 5.57 -18.98
CA TRP A 393 -8.10 5.48 -18.06
C TRP A 393 -7.01 6.45 -18.50
N LYS A 394 -5.95 6.58 -17.69
CA LYS A 394 -4.75 7.37 -18.03
C LYS A 394 -3.52 6.48 -17.93
N SER A 395 -2.56 6.69 -18.80
CA SER A 395 -1.20 6.22 -18.61
C SER A 395 -0.32 7.36 -18.10
N TYR A 396 0.59 7.04 -17.17
CA TYR A 396 1.43 8.04 -16.53
C TYR A 396 2.79 7.45 -16.12
N PRO A 397 3.86 8.29 -16.11
CA PRO A 397 5.18 7.85 -15.67
C PRO A 397 5.25 7.68 -14.16
N LEU A 398 6.01 6.68 -13.72
CA LEU A 398 6.44 6.49 -12.33
C LEU A 398 7.84 7.07 -12.10
N PHE A 399 8.24 8.03 -12.91
CA PHE A 399 9.52 8.72 -12.85
C PHE A 399 9.38 10.21 -13.14
N THR A 400 10.38 10.95 -12.71
CA THR A 400 10.55 12.36 -13.05
C THR A 400 11.62 12.46 -14.15
N ALA A 401 11.24 12.87 -15.36
CA ALA A 401 12.19 13.03 -16.47
C ALA A 401 13.11 14.27 -16.27
N ARG A 402 12.55 15.32 -15.64
CA ARG A 402 13.25 16.57 -15.32
C ARG A 402 12.89 17.00 -13.90
N TYR A 403 13.89 17.02 -13.02
CA TYR A 403 13.76 17.55 -11.67
C TYR A 403 13.74 19.08 -11.71
N GLU A 404 12.75 19.68 -11.10
CA GLU A 404 12.67 21.11 -10.87
C GLU A 404 12.91 21.41 -9.38
N PRO A 405 13.62 22.51 -9.03
CA PRO A 405 13.81 22.91 -7.65
C PRO A 405 12.49 23.02 -6.89
N GLN A 406 12.47 22.54 -5.66
CA GLN A 406 11.28 22.46 -4.82
C GLN A 406 11.50 23.11 -3.47
N PRO A 407 10.45 23.52 -2.74
CA PRO A 407 10.54 23.97 -1.36
C PRO A 407 11.22 22.94 -0.46
N ALA A 408 11.84 23.41 0.62
CA ALA A 408 12.51 22.56 1.62
C ALA A 408 11.58 21.49 2.17
N GLY A 409 12.10 20.28 2.34
CA GLY A 409 11.35 19.12 2.85
C GLY A 409 10.40 18.48 1.85
N THR A 410 10.34 18.96 0.58
CA THR A 410 9.54 18.30 -0.47
C THR A 410 10.24 17.03 -0.92
N GLU A 411 9.49 15.95 -0.99
CA GLU A 411 9.93 14.63 -1.48
C GLU A 411 9.44 14.41 -2.92
N ILE A 412 10.34 14.15 -3.86
CA ILE A 412 10.04 13.93 -5.28
C ILE A 412 10.50 12.54 -5.70
N VAL A 413 9.58 11.75 -6.25
CA VAL A 413 9.91 10.43 -6.82
C VAL A 413 10.71 10.63 -8.11
N LEU A 414 11.99 10.29 -8.09
CA LEU A 414 12.84 10.35 -9.29
C LEU A 414 12.66 9.13 -10.18
N VAL A 415 12.51 7.95 -9.58
CA VAL A 415 12.18 6.69 -10.26
C VAL A 415 11.44 5.77 -9.32
N GLN A 416 10.48 5.02 -9.83
CA GLN A 416 9.77 3.95 -9.11
C GLN A 416 9.49 2.79 -10.05
N ASN A 417 9.54 1.58 -9.50
CA ASN A 417 9.27 0.31 -10.17
C ASN A 417 10.33 -0.08 -11.22
N CYS A 418 11.55 0.50 -11.17
CA CYS A 418 12.67 -0.10 -11.88
C CYS A 418 13.02 -1.48 -11.27
N THR A 419 13.83 -2.26 -11.96
CA THR A 419 14.29 -3.56 -11.47
C THR A 419 14.95 -3.41 -10.11
N ASN A 420 14.68 -4.30 -9.15
CA ASN A 420 15.29 -4.24 -7.82
C ASN A 420 16.72 -4.80 -7.85
N MET A 421 17.64 -3.98 -8.31
CA MET A 421 19.08 -4.31 -8.47
C MET A 421 19.95 -3.04 -8.32
N ALA A 422 21.25 -3.18 -8.55
CA ALA A 422 22.19 -2.04 -8.55
C ALA A 422 21.96 -1.14 -9.77
N HIS A 423 21.87 0.17 -9.53
CA HIS A 423 21.61 1.22 -10.52
C HIS A 423 22.46 2.46 -10.27
N LYS A 424 22.56 3.31 -11.29
CA LYS A 424 23.08 4.68 -11.20
C LYS A 424 22.02 5.66 -11.66
N LEU A 425 21.57 6.53 -10.77
CA LEU A 425 20.64 7.63 -11.08
C LEU A 425 21.44 8.92 -11.20
N THR A 426 21.37 9.59 -12.35
CA THR A 426 22.13 10.81 -12.62
C THR A 426 21.20 11.99 -12.89
N LEU A 427 21.46 13.12 -12.22
CA LEU A 427 20.84 14.42 -12.49
C LEU A 427 21.83 15.28 -13.26
N LYS A 428 21.50 15.61 -14.53
CA LYS A 428 22.36 16.34 -15.46
C LYS A 428 21.91 17.78 -15.69
N GLY A 429 22.86 18.67 -15.94
CA GLY A 429 22.60 20.04 -16.42
C GLY A 429 22.39 21.09 -15.33
N ALA A 430 22.31 20.73 -14.07
CA ALA A 430 22.09 21.68 -12.98
C ALA A 430 23.38 22.31 -12.38
N ALA A 431 24.55 21.94 -12.88
CA ALA A 431 25.86 22.38 -12.35
C ALA A 431 25.95 22.30 -10.81
N GLY A 432 25.33 21.27 -10.22
CA GLY A 432 25.28 21.08 -8.76
C GLY A 432 24.23 21.91 -8.02
N LYS A 433 23.41 22.71 -8.70
CA LYS A 433 22.47 23.67 -8.11
C LYS A 433 21.02 23.14 -7.96
N THR A 434 20.83 21.83 -7.84
CA THR A 434 19.48 21.21 -7.70
C THR A 434 18.79 21.56 -6.37
N GLY A 435 19.57 21.90 -5.33
CA GLY A 435 19.03 22.08 -3.97
C GLY A 435 18.64 20.78 -3.28
N ILE A 436 18.98 19.61 -3.82
CA ILE A 436 18.76 18.31 -3.18
C ILE A 436 19.74 18.15 -2.01
N VAL A 437 19.23 17.78 -0.84
CA VAL A 437 20.01 17.53 0.38
C VAL A 437 20.20 16.05 0.69
N GLY A 438 19.48 15.18 0.01
CA GLY A 438 19.59 13.73 0.16
C GLY A 438 18.61 12.99 -0.71
N PHE A 439 18.70 11.68 -0.62
CA PHE A 439 17.81 10.74 -1.30
C PHE A 439 17.26 9.73 -0.31
N ARG A 440 16.07 9.19 -0.60
CA ARG A 440 15.55 8.01 0.06
C ARG A 440 15.45 6.89 -0.95
N VAL A 441 16.13 5.78 -0.67
CA VAL A 441 16.21 4.59 -1.50
C VAL A 441 15.34 3.51 -0.91
N TYR A 442 14.54 2.85 -1.75
CA TYR A 442 13.65 1.76 -1.38
C TYR A 442 14.08 0.50 -2.11
N ALA A 443 14.40 -0.54 -1.33
CA ALA A 443 14.80 -1.85 -1.82
C ALA A 443 13.85 -2.92 -1.23
N PRO A 444 12.85 -3.39 -1.98
CA PRO A 444 11.98 -4.48 -1.56
C PRO A 444 12.77 -5.74 -1.20
N THR A 445 12.21 -6.58 -0.32
CA THR A 445 12.80 -7.89 -0.02
C THR A 445 12.61 -8.80 -1.23
N PRO A 446 13.64 -9.46 -1.75
CA PRO A 446 13.46 -10.53 -2.73
C PRO A 446 12.49 -11.58 -2.18
N ALA A 447 11.66 -12.16 -3.04
CA ALA A 447 10.78 -13.25 -2.63
C ALA A 447 11.63 -14.35 -1.95
N ALA A 448 11.24 -14.76 -0.76
CA ALA A 448 11.88 -15.88 -0.08
C ALA A 448 11.69 -17.14 -0.93
N GLY A 449 12.79 -17.63 -1.53
CA GLY A 449 12.88 -18.91 -2.21
C GLY A 449 12.15 -18.98 -3.57
N LYS A 450 12.85 -18.58 -4.63
CA LYS A 450 12.81 -19.34 -5.89
C LYS A 450 13.84 -20.44 -5.84
#